data_68bba9cae40f43d6730f62fcf2e751cf
#
_entry.id   68bba9cae40f43d6730f62fcf2e751cf
#
_cell.length_a   1.000
_cell.length_b   1.000
_cell.length_c   1.000
_cell.angle_alpha   90.00
_cell.angle_beta   90.00
_cell.angle_gamma   90.00
#
_symmetry.space_group_name_H-M   'P 1'
#
loop_
_entity.id
_entity.type
_entity.pdbx_description
1 polymer ?
#
loop_
_entity_poly.entity_id
_entity_poly.type
_entity_poly.pdbx_seq_one_letter_code
_entity_poly.pdbx_strand_id
1 'polypeptide(L)'
;MNMKPRFCFVLSVLCILFCTKVNAQVKILADGRLQTILERHIEYNEMSRSIQGYRVRVNSFTGDNAKAKAFALKKDLQSKYPQMRVYVTFDEPNFIVKIGDFLTRLDAFALYSDLRKQVNTTQIIRDWINNPVISEEELHTPEYVEQDLESDF
;
A
#
# COMPACT_ATOMS: atom_id res chain seq x y z
N MET A 1 -30.04 -12.93 -59.23
CA MET A 1 -28.58 -12.84 -59.44
C MET A 1 -27.92 -13.84 -58.52
N ASN A 2 -27.67 -15.08 -59.01
CA ASN A 2 -27.19 -16.19 -58.18
C ASN A 2 -25.67 -16.08 -57.98
N MET A 3 -25.27 -15.48 -56.88
CA MET A 3 -23.86 -15.52 -56.47
C MET A 3 -23.46 -16.95 -56.11
N LYS A 4 -22.48 -17.49 -56.90
CA LYS A 4 -22.02 -18.87 -56.69
C LYS A 4 -21.42 -19.02 -55.31
N PRO A 5 -21.70 -20.09 -54.55
CA PRO A 5 -21.25 -20.27 -53.15
C PRO A 5 -19.74 -20.17 -52.97
N ARG A 6 -18.99 -20.40 -54.03
CA ARG A 6 -17.52 -20.21 -54.08
C ARG A 6 -17.10 -18.75 -53.88
N PHE A 7 -17.89 -17.79 -54.38
CA PHE A 7 -17.58 -16.35 -54.27
C PHE A 7 -17.82 -15.86 -52.80
N CYS A 8 -18.88 -16.35 -52.14
CA CYS A 8 -19.12 -16.06 -50.73
C CYS A 8 -18.03 -16.64 -49.83
N PHE A 9 -17.51 -17.83 -50.18
CA PHE A 9 -16.43 -18.46 -49.40
C PHE A 9 -15.12 -17.66 -49.51
N VAL A 10 -14.76 -17.19 -50.69
CA VAL A 10 -13.56 -16.36 -50.94
C VAL A 10 -13.70 -15.02 -50.25
N LEU A 11 -14.87 -14.39 -50.25
CA LEU A 11 -15.13 -13.13 -49.53
C LEU A 11 -15.06 -13.28 -48.01
N SER A 12 -15.53 -14.39 -47.47
CA SER A 12 -15.45 -14.71 -46.04
C SER A 12 -14.00 -14.91 -45.60
N VAL A 13 -13.20 -15.64 -46.37
CA VAL A 13 -11.76 -15.84 -46.08
C VAL A 13 -11.00 -14.51 -46.12
N LEU A 14 -11.35 -13.65 -47.10
CA LEU A 14 -10.73 -12.33 -47.23
C LEU A 14 -11.06 -11.42 -46.00
N CYS A 15 -12.32 -11.45 -45.50
CA CYS A 15 -12.70 -10.73 -44.28
C CYS A 15 -11.93 -11.21 -43.03
N ILE A 16 -11.72 -12.51 -42.89
CA ILE A 16 -10.97 -13.09 -41.78
C ILE A 16 -9.49 -12.65 -41.82
N LEU A 17 -8.90 -12.55 -43.02
CA LEU A 17 -7.53 -12.07 -43.16
C LEU A 17 -7.34 -10.56 -42.85
N PHE A 18 -8.41 -9.75 -42.98
CA PHE A 18 -8.37 -8.32 -42.63
C PHE A 18 -8.59 -8.06 -41.13
N CYS A 19 -9.13 -9.02 -40.38
CA CYS A 19 -9.34 -8.89 -38.92
C CYS A 19 -8.05 -9.06 -38.08
N THR A 20 -6.89 -9.29 -38.67
CA THR A 20 -5.66 -9.48 -37.91
C THR A 20 -5.00 -8.15 -37.59
N LYS A 21 -4.95 -7.90 -36.25
CA LYS A 21 -4.06 -6.95 -35.56
C LYS A 21 -4.49 -5.49 -35.56
N VAL A 22 -5.53 -5.19 -34.83
CA VAL A 22 -5.65 -3.87 -34.19
C VAL A 22 -4.84 -3.91 -32.88
N ASN A 23 -3.55 -3.61 -32.94
CA ASN A 23 -2.78 -3.28 -31.76
C ASN A 23 -3.20 -1.87 -31.33
N ALA A 24 -4.18 -1.78 -30.43
CA ALA A 24 -4.51 -0.54 -29.77
C ALA A 24 -3.41 -0.21 -28.75
N GLN A 25 -2.27 0.27 -29.20
CA GLN A 25 -1.27 0.87 -28.34
C GLN A 25 -1.79 2.25 -27.94
N VAL A 26 -2.33 2.34 -26.73
CA VAL A 26 -2.60 3.63 -26.09
C VAL A 26 -1.24 4.27 -25.82
N LYS A 27 -0.77 5.10 -26.73
CA LYS A 27 0.39 5.95 -26.52
C LYS A 27 -0.09 7.10 -25.64
N ILE A 28 0.09 6.98 -24.34
CA ILE A 28 -0.13 8.09 -23.41
C ILE A 28 0.94 9.13 -23.75
N LEU A 29 0.55 10.13 -24.54
CA LEU A 29 1.33 11.34 -24.72
C LEU A 29 1.24 12.12 -23.41
N ALA A 30 2.04 11.72 -22.43
CA ALA A 30 2.23 12.51 -21.24
C ALA A 30 2.79 13.87 -21.68
N ASP A 31 2.04 14.94 -21.43
CA ASP A 31 2.52 16.31 -21.63
C ASP A 31 3.85 16.44 -20.84
N GLY A 32 4.88 17.04 -21.47
CA GLY A 32 6.19 17.20 -20.84
C GLY A 32 6.13 17.87 -19.46
N ARG A 33 5.09 18.67 -19.21
CA ARG A 33 4.79 19.25 -17.88
C ARG A 33 4.42 18.20 -16.85
N LEU A 34 3.67 17.15 -17.24
CA LEU A 34 3.30 16.07 -16.36
C LEU A 34 4.54 15.26 -15.94
N GLN A 35 5.44 15.03 -16.86
CA GLN A 35 6.69 14.33 -16.60
C GLN A 35 7.58 15.09 -15.61
N THR A 36 7.72 16.41 -15.80
CA THR A 36 8.47 17.27 -14.87
C THR A 36 7.85 17.30 -13.46
N ILE A 37 6.52 17.28 -13.35
CA ILE A 37 5.83 17.22 -12.06
C ILE A 37 6.05 15.85 -11.41
N LEU A 38 5.97 14.77 -12.17
CA LEU A 38 6.21 13.43 -11.68
C LEU A 38 7.65 13.25 -11.17
N GLU A 39 8.64 13.69 -11.93
CA GLU A 39 10.05 13.67 -11.53
C GLU A 39 10.30 14.44 -10.22
N ARG A 40 9.71 15.64 -10.08
CA ARG A 40 9.79 16.41 -8.84
C ARG A 40 9.11 15.72 -7.67
N HIS A 41 7.99 15.05 -7.90
CA HIS A 41 7.32 14.28 -6.84
C HIS A 41 8.14 13.07 -6.40
N ILE A 42 8.78 12.39 -7.34
CA ILE A 42 9.68 11.26 -7.03
C ILE A 42 10.86 11.77 -6.22
N GLU A 43 11.55 12.81 -6.67
CA GLU A 43 12.68 13.41 -5.97
C GLU A 43 12.30 13.89 -4.56
N TYR A 44 11.15 14.56 -4.41
CA TYR A 44 10.64 15.00 -3.11
C TYR A 44 10.35 13.83 -2.18
N ASN A 45 9.75 12.75 -2.69
CA ASN A 45 9.44 11.57 -1.90
C ASN A 45 10.70 10.80 -1.49
N GLU A 46 11.71 10.73 -2.35
CA GLU A 46 13.01 10.13 -2.02
C GLU A 46 13.74 10.93 -0.93
N MET A 47 13.65 12.26 -0.96
CA MET A 47 14.22 13.12 0.08
C MET A 47 13.40 13.12 1.38
N SER A 48 12.09 12.87 1.28
CA SER A 48 11.20 12.83 2.42
C SER A 48 11.30 11.47 3.12
N ARG A 49 12.02 11.43 4.25
CA ARG A 49 12.14 10.20 5.07
C ARG A 49 10.85 9.83 5.80
N SER A 50 9.83 10.66 5.74
CA SER A 50 8.56 10.44 6.45
C SER A 50 7.38 10.87 5.59
N ILE A 51 6.33 10.05 5.60
CA ILE A 51 5.06 10.29 4.94
C ILE A 51 3.92 10.27 5.95
N GLN A 52 2.78 10.83 5.59
CA GLN A 52 1.59 10.71 6.44
C GLN A 52 1.05 9.28 6.40
N GLY A 53 0.85 8.70 7.58
CA GLY A 53 0.31 7.36 7.72
C GLY A 53 -0.36 7.17 9.06
N TYR A 54 -0.34 5.95 9.55
CA TYR A 54 -0.99 5.57 10.80
C TYR A 54 -0.04 4.79 11.70
N ARG A 55 -0.16 5.05 13.02
CA ARG A 55 0.49 4.28 14.08
C ARG A 55 -0.54 3.85 15.11
N VAL A 56 -0.24 2.79 15.82
CA VAL A 56 -1.05 2.39 16.97
C VAL A 56 -0.40 2.97 18.22
N ARG A 57 -1.09 3.92 18.87
CA ARG A 57 -0.74 4.42 20.20
C ARG A 57 -1.21 3.41 21.22
N VAL A 58 -0.29 2.83 21.97
CA VAL A 58 -0.59 1.78 22.95
C VAL A 58 -0.94 2.38 24.30
N ASN A 59 -0.08 3.26 24.81
CA ASN A 59 -0.30 3.89 26.10
C ASN A 59 0.38 5.26 26.20
N SER A 60 -0.02 6.02 27.22
CA SER A 60 0.55 7.32 27.56
C SER A 60 0.80 7.34 29.06
N PHE A 61 2.00 7.72 29.47
CA PHE A 61 2.42 7.76 30.88
C PHE A 61 2.74 9.19 31.30
N THR A 62 2.26 9.59 32.48
CA THR A 62 2.49 10.89 33.08
C THR A 62 3.07 10.76 34.49
N GLY A 63 3.72 11.81 34.95
CA GLY A 63 4.22 11.90 36.33
C GLY A 63 5.50 11.11 36.60
N ASP A 64 5.73 10.78 37.89
CA ASP A 64 6.98 10.14 38.28
C ASP A 64 7.19 8.78 37.65
N ASN A 65 8.40 8.54 37.17
CA ASN A 65 8.79 7.31 36.48
C ASN A 65 8.06 7.05 35.15
N ALA A 66 7.36 8.04 34.55
CA ALA A 66 6.67 7.90 33.28
C ALA A 66 7.63 7.45 32.15
N LYS A 67 8.82 8.02 32.10
CA LYS A 67 9.87 7.62 31.16
C LYS A 67 10.25 6.14 31.33
N ALA A 68 10.53 5.71 32.54
CA ALA A 68 10.91 4.31 32.81
C ALA A 68 9.81 3.33 32.42
N LYS A 69 8.54 3.65 32.75
CA LYS A 69 7.37 2.84 32.36
C LYS A 69 7.20 2.76 30.84
N ALA A 70 7.38 3.88 30.13
CA ALA A 70 7.29 3.92 28.68
C ALA A 70 8.38 3.07 28.00
N PHE A 71 9.62 3.13 28.49
CA PHE A 71 10.71 2.32 27.96
C PHE A 71 10.57 0.82 28.30
N ALA A 72 10.04 0.49 29.47
CA ALA A 72 9.69 -0.90 29.83
C ALA A 72 8.65 -1.47 28.86
N LEU A 73 7.55 -0.74 28.63
CA LEU A 73 6.53 -1.13 27.67
C LEU A 73 7.08 -1.24 26.24
N LYS A 74 7.98 -0.32 25.84
CA LYS A 74 8.67 -0.42 24.55
C LYS A 74 9.41 -1.73 24.41
N LYS A 75 10.19 -2.14 25.42
CA LYS A 75 10.96 -3.38 25.42
C LYS A 75 10.05 -4.60 25.32
N ASP A 76 8.95 -4.62 26.04
CA ASP A 76 7.97 -5.70 26.01
C ASP A 76 7.33 -5.84 24.61
N LEU A 77 6.93 -4.70 24.01
CA LEU A 77 6.37 -4.68 22.67
C LEU A 77 7.39 -5.11 21.61
N GLN A 78 8.65 -4.70 21.72
CA GLN A 78 9.71 -5.13 20.80
C GLN A 78 9.97 -6.64 20.88
N SER A 79 9.89 -7.22 22.08
CA SER A 79 10.03 -8.68 22.24
C SER A 79 8.85 -9.43 21.65
N LYS A 80 7.64 -8.87 21.75
CA LYS A 80 6.40 -9.49 21.24
C LYS A 80 6.21 -9.32 19.73
N TYR A 81 6.64 -8.17 19.22
CA TYR A 81 6.50 -7.79 17.80
C TYR A 81 7.86 -7.37 17.22
N PRO A 82 8.81 -8.31 17.03
CA PRO A 82 10.18 -7.99 16.63
C PRO A 82 10.28 -7.34 15.25
N GLN A 83 9.32 -7.58 14.37
CA GLN A 83 9.26 -7.01 13.02
C GLN A 83 8.73 -5.57 12.99
N MET A 84 8.15 -5.08 14.09
CA MET A 84 7.53 -3.77 14.15
C MET A 84 8.40 -2.78 14.92
N ARG A 85 8.48 -1.56 14.40
CA ARG A 85 9.19 -0.48 15.09
C ARG A 85 8.33 0.07 16.23
N VAL A 86 8.94 0.23 17.41
CA VAL A 86 8.28 0.81 18.59
C VAL A 86 8.94 2.13 18.95
N TYR A 87 8.13 3.17 19.09
CA TYR A 87 8.54 4.55 19.34
C TYR A 87 8.09 5.00 20.73
N VAL A 88 8.95 5.75 21.41
CA VAL A 88 8.59 6.51 22.60
C VAL A 88 8.77 7.98 22.26
N THR A 89 7.70 8.73 22.30
CA THR A 89 7.70 10.18 22.01
C THR A 89 7.33 10.91 23.32
N PHE A 90 8.09 11.97 23.60
CA PHE A 90 7.72 12.88 24.70
C PHE A 90 6.85 13.99 24.10
N ASP A 91 5.62 14.10 24.60
CA ASP A 91 4.65 15.15 24.29
C ASP A 91 4.17 15.68 25.63
N GLU A 92 4.77 16.80 26.01
CA GLU A 92 4.69 17.35 27.35
C GLU A 92 3.28 17.42 27.92
N PRO A 93 2.99 16.86 29.08
CA PRO A 93 3.88 16.20 30.06
C PRO A 93 3.99 14.66 29.90
N ASN A 94 3.59 14.09 28.76
CA ASN A 94 3.36 12.67 28.57
C ASN A 94 4.48 11.95 27.81
N PHE A 95 4.81 10.73 28.21
CA PHE A 95 5.57 9.79 27.39
C PHE A 95 4.59 8.85 26.69
N ILE A 96 4.49 8.98 25.35
CA ILE A 96 3.56 8.23 24.52
C ILE A 96 4.31 7.08 23.84
N VAL A 97 3.78 5.87 23.98
CA VAL A 97 4.31 4.68 23.30
C VAL A 97 3.45 4.39 22.07
N LYS A 98 4.11 4.33 20.91
CA LYS A 98 3.49 4.09 19.60
C LYS A 98 4.18 2.90 18.93
N ILE A 99 3.46 2.11 18.14
CA ILE A 99 3.99 0.96 17.41
C ILE A 99 3.48 0.91 15.98
N GLY A 100 4.34 0.46 15.06
CA GLY A 100 4.08 0.24 13.67
C GLY A 100 4.17 1.50 12.80
N ASP A 101 4.38 1.29 11.53
CA ASP A 101 4.36 2.31 10.47
C ASP A 101 3.42 1.78 9.38
N PHE A 102 2.17 2.22 9.36
CA PHE A 102 1.12 1.71 8.48
C PHE A 102 0.69 2.79 7.47
N LEU A 103 0.57 2.42 6.20
CA LEU A 103 0.10 3.32 5.15
C LEU A 103 -1.40 3.57 5.28
N THR A 104 -2.16 2.55 5.62
CA THR A 104 -3.60 2.64 5.74
C THR A 104 -4.08 2.40 7.17
N ARG A 105 -5.26 2.93 7.48
CA ARG A 105 -5.91 2.68 8.77
C ARG A 105 -6.32 1.21 8.92
N LEU A 106 -6.61 0.54 7.82
CA LEU A 106 -7.02 -0.86 7.81
C LEU A 106 -5.86 -1.76 8.23
N ASP A 107 -4.65 -1.50 7.72
CA ASP A 107 -3.45 -2.26 8.10
C ASP A 107 -3.14 -2.11 9.59
N ALA A 108 -3.31 -0.88 10.11
CA ALA A 108 -3.17 -0.62 11.54
C ALA A 108 -4.23 -1.32 12.40
N PHE A 109 -5.40 -1.63 11.84
CA PHE A 109 -6.53 -2.19 12.58
C PHE A 109 -6.27 -3.60 13.08
N ALA A 110 -5.54 -4.42 12.35
CA ALA A 110 -5.19 -5.78 12.76
C ALA A 110 -4.40 -5.76 14.07
N LEU A 111 -3.30 -4.99 14.11
CA LEU A 111 -2.49 -4.82 15.31
C LEU A 111 -3.26 -4.15 16.46
N TYR A 112 -4.04 -3.11 16.15
CA TYR A 112 -4.89 -2.43 17.11
C TYR A 112 -5.86 -3.39 17.81
N SER A 113 -6.51 -4.28 17.03
CA SER A 113 -7.46 -5.25 17.55
C SER A 113 -6.83 -6.21 18.58
N ASP A 114 -5.61 -6.65 18.31
CA ASP A 114 -4.88 -7.53 19.21
C ASP A 114 -4.39 -6.81 20.47
N LEU A 115 -3.84 -5.61 20.32
CA LEU A 115 -3.35 -4.82 21.45
C LEU A 115 -4.48 -4.33 22.35
N ARG A 116 -5.64 -3.99 21.79
CA ARG A 116 -6.79 -3.52 22.56
C ARG A 116 -7.34 -4.57 23.53
N LYS A 117 -7.20 -5.85 23.22
CA LYS A 117 -7.57 -6.94 24.15
C LYS A 117 -6.76 -6.93 25.43
N GLN A 118 -5.56 -6.36 25.39
CA GLN A 118 -4.61 -6.32 26.51
C GLN A 118 -4.54 -4.93 27.16
N VAL A 119 -4.68 -3.88 26.37
CA VAL A 119 -4.52 -2.48 26.79
C VAL A 119 -5.68 -1.63 26.27
N ASN A 120 -6.60 -1.26 27.16
CA ASN A 120 -7.81 -0.51 26.77
C ASN A 120 -7.53 0.91 26.23
N THR A 121 -6.37 1.47 26.50
CA THR A 121 -5.96 2.82 26.05
C THR A 121 -5.47 2.86 24.61
N THR A 122 -5.41 1.72 23.92
CA THR A 122 -4.92 1.60 22.55
C THR A 122 -5.80 2.36 21.57
N GLN A 123 -5.18 3.12 20.66
CA GLN A 123 -5.86 3.91 19.64
C GLN A 123 -5.06 3.96 18.34
N ILE A 124 -5.74 3.98 17.20
CA ILE A 124 -5.11 4.26 15.90
C ILE A 124 -5.05 5.79 15.72
N ILE A 125 -3.85 6.31 15.53
CA ILE A 125 -3.60 7.74 15.33
C ILE A 125 -2.97 8.00 13.95
N ARG A 126 -3.23 9.18 13.37
CA ARG A 126 -2.45 9.70 12.25
C ARG A 126 -1.10 10.19 12.76
N ASP A 127 -0.04 9.82 12.08
CA ASP A 127 1.33 10.23 12.45
C ASP A 127 2.22 10.28 11.19
N TRP A 128 3.38 10.90 11.32
CA TRP A 128 4.42 10.82 10.32
C TRP A 128 5.15 9.49 10.47
N ILE A 129 5.00 8.61 9.50
CA ILE A 129 5.62 7.29 9.51
C ILE A 129 6.89 7.30 8.65
N ASN A 130 7.81 6.39 8.94
CA ASN A 130 8.94 6.17 8.05
C ASN A 130 8.42 5.51 6.77
N ASN A 131 8.95 5.95 5.63
CA ASN A 131 8.59 5.38 4.34
C ASN A 131 8.86 3.85 4.37
N PRO A 132 7.86 3.00 4.14
CA PRO A 132 8.08 1.58 4.03
C PRO A 132 8.99 1.32 2.82
N VAL A 133 10.06 0.56 3.05
CA VAL A 133 10.88 0.06 1.94
C VAL A 133 10.05 -1.01 1.25
N ILE A 134 9.44 -0.65 0.14
CA ILE A 134 8.76 -1.62 -0.73
C ILE A 134 9.89 -2.48 -1.33
N SER A 135 9.92 -3.77 -1.02
CA SER A 135 10.85 -4.68 -1.65
C SER A 135 10.50 -4.78 -3.14
N GLU A 136 11.51 -4.83 -4.01
CA GLU A 136 11.28 -5.00 -5.46
C GLU A 136 10.48 -6.26 -5.79
N GLU A 137 10.45 -7.23 -4.90
CA GLU A 137 9.66 -8.45 -4.97
C GLU A 137 8.14 -8.19 -4.90
N GLU A 138 7.69 -7.20 -4.12
CA GLU A 138 6.26 -6.80 -4.05
C GLU A 138 5.81 -6.01 -5.28
N LEU A 139 6.73 -5.40 -6.01
CA LEU A 139 6.44 -4.68 -7.27
C LEU A 139 6.26 -5.63 -8.46
N HIS A 140 6.68 -6.89 -8.34
CA HIS A 140 6.68 -7.87 -9.45
C HIS A 140 5.63 -8.97 -9.31
N THR A 141 4.72 -8.89 -8.34
CA THR A 141 3.54 -9.77 -8.31
C THR A 141 2.30 -9.02 -8.81
N PRO A 142 2.03 -8.97 -10.12
CA PRO A 142 0.68 -8.79 -10.59
C PRO A 142 -0.04 -10.14 -10.40
N GLU A 143 -0.35 -10.49 -9.16
CA GLU A 143 -1.33 -11.53 -8.87
C GLU A 143 -2.73 -10.92 -9.10
N TYR A 144 -3.02 -10.56 -10.34
CA TYR A 144 -4.38 -10.51 -10.80
C TYR A 144 -4.80 -11.97 -11.00
N VAL A 145 -5.53 -12.45 -10.02
CA VAL A 145 -6.27 -13.71 -10.10
C VAL A 145 -7.18 -13.65 -11.33
N GLU A 146 -6.68 -14.19 -12.45
CA GLU A 146 -7.43 -14.42 -13.69
C GLU A 146 -8.19 -15.76 -13.61
N GLN A 147 -8.49 -16.22 -12.38
CA GLN A 147 -9.01 -17.58 -12.16
C GLN A 147 -10.53 -17.70 -12.03
N ASP A 148 -11.30 -16.61 -12.08
CA ASP A 148 -12.76 -16.72 -11.82
C ASP A 148 -13.66 -16.49 -13.05
N LEU A 149 -13.13 -16.50 -14.28
CA LEU A 149 -13.95 -16.27 -15.48
C LEU A 149 -14.14 -17.51 -16.39
N GLU A 150 -13.58 -18.67 -16.05
CA GLU A 150 -13.71 -19.87 -16.92
C GLU A 150 -14.65 -20.96 -16.38
N SER A 151 -15.42 -20.72 -15.32
CA SER A 151 -16.30 -21.78 -14.76
C SER A 151 -17.80 -21.63 -15.05
N ASP A 152 -18.24 -20.65 -15.87
CA ASP A 152 -19.67 -20.41 -16.15
C ASP A 152 -20.02 -20.36 -17.65
N PHE A 153 -19.44 -21.27 -18.46
CA PHE A 153 -19.98 -21.56 -19.80
C PHE A 153 -20.09 -23.06 -20.04
#